data_28687da35da45f7a4e6a8f3649b3b3f1
#
_entry.id   28687da35da45f7a4e6a8f3649b3b3f1
#
_cell.length_a   1.000
_cell.length_b   1.000
_cell.length_c   1.000
_cell.angle_alpha   90.00
_cell.angle_beta   90.00
_cell.angle_gamma   90.00
#
_symmetry.space_group_name_H-M   'P 1'
#
loop_
_entity.id
_entity.type
_entity.pdbx_description
1 polymer ?
#
loop_
_entity_poly.entity_id
_entity_poly.type
_entity_poly.pdbx_seq_one_letter_code
_entity_poly.pdbx_strand_id
1 'polypeptide(L)'
;AMSYGAVGAYSCILTELVPSLRNEKKYGKDYIRPGGLVAKGSYYYGRQNYPWIVDNMKKLGVKKVGGLGCGSADVLISLCEKSKNLLGVGVDISQDALDEAQTRIEKKGLKNRISLVKGDLYRPETYSKTLQDVDAFNAVMVMHEFLRDGKERVVKMFQDMKKEFKGKYFFLGEFDCLNDSEYQKMPYPDRIHFLFYQYV
;
A
#
# COMPACT_ATOMS: atom_id res chain seq x y z
N ALA A 1 16.61 -2.35 -12.96
CA ALA A 1 15.14 -2.28 -13.11
C ALA A 1 14.45 -1.70 -11.87
N MET A 2 14.96 -1.98 -10.67
CA MET A 2 14.40 -1.53 -9.38
C MET A 2 14.43 0.00 -9.22
N SER A 3 15.56 0.63 -9.55
CA SER A 3 15.76 2.08 -9.43
C SER A 3 14.92 2.91 -10.42
N TYR A 4 14.68 2.42 -11.63
CA TYR A 4 13.92 3.17 -12.62
C TYR A 4 12.44 3.35 -12.27
N GLY A 5 11.80 2.33 -11.68
CA GLY A 5 10.41 2.43 -11.25
C GLY A 5 10.21 3.44 -10.13
N ALA A 6 11.07 3.42 -9.12
CA ALA A 6 11.05 4.37 -8.01
C ALA A 6 11.36 5.80 -8.49
N VAL A 7 12.44 6.00 -9.26
CA VAL A 7 12.78 7.32 -9.81
C VAL A 7 11.66 7.88 -10.68
N GLY A 8 11.05 7.05 -11.54
CA GLY A 8 9.92 7.47 -12.37
C GLY A 8 8.69 7.87 -11.55
N ALA A 9 8.39 7.12 -10.47
CA ALA A 9 7.26 7.41 -9.59
C ALA A 9 7.42 8.74 -8.83
N TYR A 10 8.66 9.07 -8.45
CA TYR A 10 8.95 10.25 -7.62
C TYR A 10 9.54 11.44 -8.41
N SER A 11 9.75 11.31 -9.71
CA SER A 11 10.32 12.37 -10.55
C SER A 11 9.56 13.69 -10.46
N CYS A 12 8.23 13.65 -10.42
CA CYS A 12 7.40 14.84 -10.28
C CYS A 12 7.63 15.56 -8.95
N ILE A 13 7.89 14.84 -7.84
CA ILE A 13 8.21 15.46 -6.55
C ILE A 13 9.56 16.16 -6.64
N LEU A 14 10.56 15.52 -7.26
CA LEU A 14 11.89 16.11 -7.41
C LEU A 14 11.88 17.34 -8.32
N THR A 15 11.12 17.32 -9.41
CA THR A 15 10.98 18.47 -10.33
C THR A 15 10.22 19.63 -9.72
N GLU A 16 9.23 19.34 -8.87
CA GLU A 16 8.40 20.35 -8.20
C GLU A 16 8.88 20.71 -6.79
N LEU A 17 10.06 20.21 -6.39
CA LEU A 17 10.59 20.42 -5.02
C LEU A 17 10.76 21.90 -4.69
N VAL A 18 11.41 22.69 -5.57
CA VAL A 18 11.68 24.11 -5.33
C VAL A 18 10.37 24.91 -5.29
N PRO A 19 9.44 24.81 -6.25
CA PRO A 19 8.12 25.44 -6.16
C PRO A 19 7.37 25.06 -4.87
N SER A 20 7.45 23.78 -4.46
CA SER A 20 6.79 23.30 -3.24
C SER A 20 7.37 23.91 -1.97
N LEU A 21 8.71 23.98 -1.87
CA LEU A 21 9.39 24.64 -0.74
C LEU A 21 9.08 26.15 -0.64
N ARG A 22 8.77 26.79 -1.77
CA ARG A 22 8.32 28.19 -1.83
C ARG A 22 6.83 28.38 -1.62
N ASN A 23 6.07 27.31 -1.35
CA ASN A 23 4.60 27.30 -1.27
C ASN A 23 3.89 27.78 -2.55
N GLU A 24 4.56 27.72 -3.70
CA GLU A 24 4.01 28.05 -5.01
C GLU A 24 3.14 26.89 -5.58
N LYS A 25 3.49 25.65 -5.22
CA LYS A 25 2.77 24.43 -5.58
C LYS A 25 2.59 23.50 -4.38
N LYS A 26 1.50 22.72 -4.40
CA LYS A 26 1.17 21.77 -3.33
C LYS A 26 0.93 20.38 -3.90
N TYR A 27 1.65 19.38 -3.36
CA TYR A 27 1.40 17.97 -3.68
C TYR A 27 -0.04 17.58 -3.31
N GLY A 28 -0.66 16.80 -4.18
CA GLY A 28 -2.07 16.38 -4.04
C GLY A 28 -3.07 17.37 -4.58
N LYS A 29 -2.64 18.60 -4.94
CA LYS A 29 -3.48 19.64 -5.56
C LYS A 29 -2.97 20.03 -6.94
N ASP A 30 -1.72 20.47 -7.02
CA ASP A 30 -1.14 21.01 -8.25
C ASP A 30 -0.34 19.96 -9.04
N TYR A 31 0.09 18.90 -8.37
CA TYR A 31 0.73 17.73 -8.95
C TYR A 31 0.55 16.50 -8.07
N ILE A 32 0.58 15.30 -8.67
CA ILE A 32 0.50 14.00 -7.97
C ILE A 32 1.46 13.01 -8.62
N ARG A 33 1.86 11.99 -7.87
CA ARG A 33 2.64 10.88 -8.42
C ARG A 33 1.77 9.98 -9.29
N PRO A 34 2.28 9.49 -10.44
CA PRO A 34 1.57 8.51 -11.25
C PRO A 34 1.36 7.19 -10.47
N GLY A 35 0.10 6.88 -10.11
CA GLY A 35 -0.25 5.76 -9.25
C GLY A 35 0.25 4.40 -9.76
N GLY A 36 0.19 4.16 -11.07
CA GLY A 36 0.70 2.93 -11.67
C GLY A 36 2.23 2.77 -11.53
N LEU A 37 3.01 3.87 -11.59
CA LEU A 37 4.45 3.83 -11.35
C LEU A 37 4.78 3.62 -9.87
N VAL A 38 4.03 4.27 -8.97
CA VAL A 38 4.16 4.06 -7.52
C VAL A 38 3.90 2.59 -7.19
N ALA A 39 2.82 2.02 -7.69
CA ALA A 39 2.46 0.62 -7.49
C ALA A 39 3.57 -0.34 -7.96
N LYS A 40 4.14 -0.11 -9.14
CA LYS A 40 5.28 -0.89 -9.65
C LYS A 40 6.52 -0.77 -8.77
N GLY A 41 6.81 0.42 -8.26
CA GLY A 41 7.93 0.67 -7.35
C GLY A 41 7.75 -0.04 -6.01
N SER A 42 6.59 0.09 -5.40
CA SER A 42 6.25 -0.48 -4.08
C SER A 42 6.37 -2.00 -4.02
N TYR A 43 6.13 -2.71 -5.13
CA TYR A 43 6.32 -4.15 -5.21
C TYR A 43 7.71 -4.61 -4.73
N TYR A 44 8.76 -3.92 -5.17
CA TYR A 44 10.14 -4.32 -4.86
C TYR A 44 10.48 -4.15 -3.38
N TYR A 45 9.87 -3.19 -2.71
CA TYR A 45 10.11 -2.91 -1.29
C TYR A 45 9.26 -3.78 -0.38
N GLY A 46 7.99 -3.98 -0.70
CA GLY A 46 7.06 -4.75 0.12
C GLY A 46 7.27 -6.26 0.10
N ARG A 47 7.80 -6.80 -1.00
CA ARG A 47 7.87 -8.25 -1.26
C ARG A 47 8.59 -9.09 -0.19
N GLN A 48 9.54 -8.52 0.52
CA GLN A 48 10.27 -9.22 1.59
C GLN A 48 9.38 -9.56 2.78
N ASN A 49 8.31 -8.79 3.00
CA ASN A 49 7.35 -9.00 4.09
C ASN A 49 6.24 -10.00 3.71
N TYR A 50 6.06 -10.31 2.43
CA TYR A 50 4.98 -11.17 1.97
C TYR A 50 5.00 -12.58 2.55
N PRO A 51 6.15 -13.28 2.70
CA PRO A 51 6.18 -14.61 3.32
C PRO A 51 5.62 -14.59 4.75
N TRP A 52 6.00 -13.61 5.55
CA TRP A 52 5.53 -13.47 6.92
C TRP A 52 4.00 -13.27 6.98
N ILE A 53 3.46 -12.40 6.12
CA ILE A 53 2.01 -12.15 6.02
C ILE A 53 1.29 -13.44 5.63
N VAL A 54 1.77 -14.14 4.60
CA VAL A 54 1.19 -15.41 4.11
C VAL A 54 1.13 -16.45 5.22
N ASP A 55 2.24 -16.64 5.94
CA ASP A 55 2.35 -17.69 6.95
C ASP A 55 1.43 -17.40 8.16
N ASN A 56 1.34 -16.14 8.58
CA ASN A 56 0.44 -15.77 9.67
C ASN A 56 -1.03 -15.85 9.27
N MET A 57 -1.40 -15.43 8.06
CA MET A 57 -2.77 -15.57 7.56
C MET A 57 -3.19 -17.05 7.48
N LYS A 58 -2.29 -17.93 7.05
CA LYS A 58 -2.54 -19.39 7.05
C LYS A 58 -2.78 -19.94 8.45
N LYS A 59 -1.93 -19.57 9.43
CA LYS A 59 -2.10 -19.99 10.82
C LYS A 59 -3.44 -19.56 11.43
N LEU A 60 -3.96 -18.41 11.00
CA LEU A 60 -5.25 -17.87 11.44
C LEU A 60 -6.44 -18.40 10.62
N GLY A 61 -6.21 -19.26 9.64
CA GLY A 61 -7.26 -19.84 8.82
C GLY A 61 -7.99 -18.85 7.91
N VAL A 62 -7.32 -17.74 7.53
CA VAL A 62 -7.88 -16.71 6.64
C VAL A 62 -8.21 -17.31 5.27
N LYS A 63 -9.45 -17.14 4.82
CA LYS A 63 -9.95 -17.61 3.52
C LYS A 63 -10.19 -16.48 2.52
N LYS A 64 -10.52 -15.29 3.01
CA LYS A 64 -10.71 -14.10 2.19
C LYS A 64 -10.00 -12.89 2.82
N VAL A 65 -9.22 -12.16 2.03
CA VAL A 65 -8.41 -11.04 2.50
C VAL A 65 -8.73 -9.77 1.71
N GLY A 66 -8.86 -8.65 2.45
CA GLY A 66 -8.93 -7.30 1.89
C GLY A 66 -7.55 -6.66 1.83
N GLY A 67 -7.12 -6.22 0.66
CA GLY A 67 -5.89 -5.46 0.49
C GLY A 67 -6.21 -3.97 0.44
N LEU A 68 -5.80 -3.22 1.45
CA LEU A 68 -6.03 -1.78 1.58
C LEU A 68 -4.86 -1.01 0.99
N GLY A 69 -5.14 -0.08 0.05
CA GLY A 69 -4.11 0.53 -0.77
C GLY A 69 -3.34 -0.53 -1.55
N CYS A 70 -4.08 -1.38 -2.27
CA CYS A 70 -3.53 -2.60 -2.85
C CYS A 70 -2.49 -2.37 -3.95
N GLY A 71 -2.40 -1.16 -4.49
CA GLY A 71 -1.49 -0.82 -5.57
C GLY A 71 -1.63 -1.77 -6.76
N SER A 72 -0.54 -2.41 -7.15
CA SER A 72 -0.50 -3.45 -8.20
C SER A 72 -0.95 -4.85 -7.74
N ALA A 73 -1.60 -4.95 -6.57
CA ALA A 73 -2.15 -6.16 -5.95
C ALA A 73 -1.11 -7.27 -5.65
N ASP A 74 0.16 -6.93 -5.52
CA ASP A 74 1.24 -7.93 -5.38
C ASP A 74 1.12 -8.79 -4.11
N VAL A 75 0.69 -8.21 -2.98
CA VAL A 75 0.43 -8.98 -1.76
C VAL A 75 -0.68 -9.98 -2.01
N LEU A 76 -1.81 -9.54 -2.58
CA LEU A 76 -2.95 -10.42 -2.89
C LEU A 76 -2.58 -11.52 -3.87
N ILE A 77 -1.83 -11.19 -4.92
CA ILE A 77 -1.32 -12.16 -5.89
C ILE A 77 -0.43 -13.20 -5.17
N SER A 78 0.53 -12.75 -4.37
CA SER A 78 1.44 -13.63 -3.63
C SER A 78 0.68 -14.55 -2.66
N LEU A 79 -0.31 -14.02 -1.95
CA LEU A 79 -1.17 -14.79 -1.05
C LEU A 79 -1.95 -15.87 -1.82
N CYS A 80 -2.59 -15.49 -2.94
CA CYS A 80 -3.37 -16.41 -3.76
C CYS A 80 -2.52 -17.46 -4.48
N GLU A 81 -1.30 -17.12 -4.92
CA GLU A 81 -0.36 -18.10 -5.48
C GLU A 81 0.04 -19.17 -4.46
N LYS A 82 0.26 -18.77 -3.20
CA LYS A 82 0.67 -19.68 -2.11
C LYS A 82 -0.48 -20.42 -1.42
N SER A 83 -1.71 -19.98 -1.64
CA SER A 83 -2.92 -20.56 -1.02
C SER A 83 -4.03 -20.72 -2.05
N LYS A 84 -4.22 -21.96 -2.54
CA LYS A 84 -5.16 -22.26 -3.66
C LYS A 84 -6.61 -21.82 -3.44
N ASN A 85 -7.06 -21.82 -2.19
CA ASN A 85 -8.45 -21.53 -1.82
C ASN A 85 -8.64 -20.10 -1.27
N LEU A 86 -7.58 -19.28 -1.24
CA LEU A 86 -7.67 -17.91 -0.76
C LEU A 86 -8.31 -17.01 -1.83
N LEU A 87 -9.21 -16.15 -1.38
CA LEU A 87 -9.80 -15.08 -2.18
C LEU A 87 -9.24 -13.73 -1.73
N GLY A 88 -9.18 -12.77 -2.62
CA GLY A 88 -8.71 -11.42 -2.34
C GLY A 88 -9.64 -10.34 -2.89
N VAL A 89 -9.73 -9.22 -2.17
CA VAL A 89 -10.36 -8.00 -2.67
C VAL A 89 -9.40 -6.85 -2.46
N GLY A 90 -8.91 -6.24 -3.55
CA GLY A 90 -8.03 -5.08 -3.48
C GLY A 90 -8.82 -3.78 -3.53
N VAL A 91 -8.48 -2.83 -2.64
CA VAL A 91 -9.02 -1.47 -2.64
C VAL A 91 -7.88 -0.49 -2.88
N ASP A 92 -8.05 0.41 -3.84
CA ASP A 92 -7.13 1.52 -4.07
C ASP A 92 -7.87 2.75 -4.56
N ILE A 93 -7.36 3.93 -4.27
CA ILE A 93 -7.93 5.20 -4.75
C ILE A 93 -7.52 5.51 -6.19
N SER A 94 -6.35 5.01 -6.61
CA SER A 94 -5.76 5.26 -7.93
C SER A 94 -6.31 4.29 -8.97
N GLN A 95 -6.99 4.82 -9.99
CA GLN A 95 -7.44 4.00 -11.12
C GLN A 95 -6.26 3.37 -11.87
N ASP A 96 -5.18 4.13 -12.09
CA ASP A 96 -3.99 3.62 -12.79
C ASP A 96 -3.34 2.45 -12.04
N ALA A 97 -3.35 2.48 -10.71
CA ALA A 97 -2.85 1.37 -9.90
C ALA A 97 -3.76 0.13 -10.03
N LEU A 98 -5.08 0.32 -10.03
CA LEU A 98 -6.04 -0.76 -10.24
C LEU A 98 -5.96 -1.36 -11.65
N ASP A 99 -5.71 -0.56 -12.67
CA ASP A 99 -5.52 -1.03 -14.05
C ASP A 99 -4.24 -1.88 -14.19
N GLU A 100 -3.16 -1.46 -13.54
CA GLU A 100 -1.93 -2.27 -13.43
C GLU A 100 -2.18 -3.56 -12.66
N ALA A 101 -2.91 -3.48 -11.52
CA ALA A 101 -3.29 -4.65 -10.73
C ALA A 101 -4.12 -5.64 -11.55
N GLN A 102 -5.11 -5.17 -12.30
CA GLN A 102 -5.95 -6.00 -13.15
C GLN A 102 -5.12 -6.75 -14.19
N THR A 103 -4.23 -6.04 -14.88
CA THR A 103 -3.30 -6.64 -15.86
C THR A 103 -2.45 -7.75 -15.25
N ARG A 104 -1.93 -7.54 -14.03
CA ARG A 104 -1.10 -8.53 -13.33
C ARG A 104 -1.89 -9.73 -12.85
N ILE A 105 -3.09 -9.51 -12.30
CA ILE A 105 -4.02 -10.55 -11.86
C ILE A 105 -4.38 -11.47 -13.04
N GLU A 106 -4.69 -10.90 -14.20
CA GLU A 106 -5.01 -11.66 -15.41
C GLU A 106 -3.81 -12.47 -15.91
N LYS A 107 -2.64 -11.84 -15.98
CA LYS A 107 -1.38 -12.53 -16.38
C LYS A 107 -1.05 -13.71 -15.48
N LYS A 108 -1.48 -13.68 -14.21
CA LYS A 108 -1.30 -14.74 -13.22
C LYS A 108 -2.46 -15.76 -13.20
N GLY A 109 -3.49 -15.59 -14.01
CA GLY A 109 -4.66 -16.46 -14.03
C GLY A 109 -5.52 -16.39 -12.77
N LEU A 110 -5.47 -15.26 -12.05
CA LEU A 110 -6.13 -15.10 -10.75
C LEU A 110 -7.43 -14.28 -10.79
N LYS A 111 -7.95 -13.94 -11.97
CA LYS A 111 -9.14 -13.10 -12.15
C LYS A 111 -10.40 -13.62 -11.44
N ASN A 112 -10.51 -14.94 -11.24
CA ASN A 112 -11.64 -15.55 -10.54
C ASN A 112 -11.44 -15.61 -9.01
N ARG A 113 -10.28 -15.18 -8.51
CA ARG A 113 -9.95 -15.22 -7.07
C ARG A 113 -9.61 -13.86 -6.47
N ILE A 114 -9.26 -12.88 -7.29
CA ILE A 114 -8.96 -11.52 -6.84
C ILE A 114 -9.86 -10.55 -7.59
N SER A 115 -10.62 -9.77 -6.86
CA SER A 115 -11.41 -8.64 -7.36
C SER A 115 -10.82 -7.31 -6.89
N LEU A 116 -11.13 -6.24 -7.61
CA LEU A 116 -10.63 -4.90 -7.33
C LEU A 116 -11.79 -3.93 -7.16
N VAL A 117 -11.64 -2.98 -6.24
CA VAL A 117 -12.63 -1.94 -5.96
C VAL A 117 -11.90 -0.59 -5.84
N LYS A 118 -12.41 0.42 -6.54
CA LYS A 118 -11.96 1.79 -6.32
C LYS A 118 -12.56 2.32 -5.03
N GLY A 119 -11.72 2.78 -4.09
CA GLY A 119 -12.19 3.29 -2.80
C GLY A 119 -11.18 4.17 -2.11
N ASP A 120 -11.67 5.09 -1.33
CA ASP A 120 -10.89 5.97 -0.46
C ASP A 120 -10.85 5.37 0.95
N LEU A 121 -9.68 5.08 1.49
CA LEU A 121 -9.52 4.47 2.81
C LEU A 121 -10.04 5.37 3.95
N TYR A 122 -10.13 6.68 3.74
CA TYR A 122 -10.81 7.59 4.67
C TYR A 122 -12.33 7.47 4.68
N ARG A 123 -12.89 6.75 3.72
CA ARG A 123 -14.33 6.60 3.52
C ARG A 123 -14.73 5.14 3.40
N PRO A 124 -14.54 4.33 4.48
CA PRO A 124 -14.77 2.88 4.45
C PRO A 124 -16.19 2.52 4.01
N GLU A 125 -17.17 3.37 4.24
CA GLU A 125 -18.57 3.18 3.80
C GLU A 125 -18.70 3.04 2.28
N THR A 126 -17.74 3.56 1.50
CA THR A 126 -17.79 3.52 0.02
C THR A 126 -17.43 2.14 -0.54
N TYR A 127 -16.70 1.31 0.21
CA TYR A 127 -16.25 -0.01 -0.23
C TYR A 127 -16.58 -1.14 0.76
N SER A 128 -17.12 -0.82 1.94
CA SER A 128 -17.34 -1.80 3.01
C SER A 128 -18.24 -2.96 2.58
N LYS A 129 -19.27 -2.72 1.80
CA LYS A 129 -20.18 -3.77 1.33
C LYS A 129 -19.45 -4.91 0.61
N THR A 130 -18.41 -4.58 -0.15
CA THR A 130 -17.60 -5.56 -0.88
C THR A 130 -16.63 -6.34 0.01
N LEU A 131 -16.34 -5.80 1.19
CA LEU A 131 -15.36 -6.33 2.15
C LEU A 131 -15.98 -6.89 3.43
N GLN A 132 -17.31 -6.99 3.53
CA GLN A 132 -17.99 -7.50 4.73
C GLN A 132 -17.59 -8.93 5.08
N ASP A 133 -17.34 -9.76 4.09
CA ASP A 133 -17.04 -11.19 4.20
C ASP A 133 -15.54 -11.51 4.23
N VAL A 134 -14.65 -10.52 4.29
CA VAL A 134 -13.22 -10.79 4.48
C VAL A 134 -12.93 -11.21 5.93
N ASP A 135 -11.96 -12.08 6.11
CA ASP A 135 -11.52 -12.53 7.43
C ASP A 135 -10.43 -11.62 8.00
N ALA A 136 -9.64 -11.03 7.11
CA ALA A 136 -8.51 -10.19 7.46
C ALA A 136 -8.27 -9.08 6.44
N PHE A 137 -7.60 -8.02 6.89
CA PHE A 137 -7.06 -6.97 6.03
C PHE A 137 -5.54 -6.99 6.02
N ASN A 138 -4.95 -6.59 4.91
CA ASN A 138 -3.56 -6.20 4.87
C ASN A 138 -3.40 -4.78 4.30
N ALA A 139 -2.45 -4.04 4.86
CA ALA A 139 -1.96 -2.78 4.32
C ALA A 139 -0.43 -2.80 4.39
N VAL A 140 0.22 -2.78 3.25
CA VAL A 140 1.68 -2.87 3.14
C VAL A 140 2.19 -1.67 2.37
N MET A 141 3.03 -0.86 3.02
CA MET A 141 3.63 0.35 2.43
C MET A 141 2.58 1.35 1.94
N VAL A 142 1.58 1.63 2.79
CA VAL A 142 0.47 2.53 2.45
C VAL A 142 0.10 3.49 3.56
N MET A 143 0.26 3.10 4.84
CA MET A 143 -0.20 3.93 5.97
C MET A 143 0.63 5.21 6.15
N HIS A 144 1.90 5.21 5.77
CA HIS A 144 2.73 6.41 5.78
C HIS A 144 2.18 7.55 4.90
N GLU A 145 1.47 7.23 3.82
CA GLU A 145 0.84 8.23 2.94
C GLU A 145 -0.22 9.09 3.68
N PHE A 146 -0.79 8.54 4.74
CA PHE A 146 -1.83 9.22 5.54
C PHE A 146 -1.25 10.07 6.67
N LEU A 147 -0.01 9.84 7.10
CA LEU A 147 0.60 10.58 8.21
C LEU A 147 0.76 12.08 7.90
N ARG A 148 0.91 12.46 6.65
CA ARG A 148 0.95 13.86 6.20
C ARG A 148 -0.34 14.62 6.52
N ASP A 149 -1.47 13.92 6.65
CA ASP A 149 -2.78 14.52 6.93
C ASP A 149 -3.03 14.70 8.45
N GLY A 150 -2.04 14.35 9.28
CA GLY A 150 -2.05 14.47 10.72
C GLY A 150 -2.47 13.21 11.44
N LYS A 151 -1.92 13.00 12.63
CA LYS A 151 -2.13 11.82 13.46
C LYS A 151 -3.60 11.58 13.80
N GLU A 152 -4.31 12.64 14.13
CA GLU A 152 -5.73 12.58 14.53
C GLU A 152 -6.60 12.01 13.42
N ARG A 153 -6.30 12.38 12.16
CA ARG A 153 -7.02 11.89 11.00
C ARG A 153 -6.76 10.41 10.74
N VAL A 154 -5.52 9.97 10.93
CA VAL A 154 -5.16 8.54 10.83
C VAL A 154 -5.85 7.72 11.93
N VAL A 155 -5.85 8.21 13.17
CA VAL A 155 -6.57 7.56 14.29
C VAL A 155 -8.06 7.45 13.98
N LYS A 156 -8.67 8.52 13.48
CA LYS A 156 -10.09 8.52 13.08
C LYS A 156 -10.38 7.49 11.99
N MET A 157 -9.52 7.40 10.97
CA MET A 157 -9.64 6.40 9.90
C MET A 157 -9.66 4.97 10.48
N PHE A 158 -8.72 4.63 11.37
CA PHE A 158 -8.71 3.32 12.02
C PHE A 158 -9.92 3.07 12.91
N GLN A 159 -10.43 4.09 13.60
CA GLN A 159 -11.65 3.98 14.41
C GLN A 159 -12.87 3.68 13.52
N ASP A 160 -12.99 4.36 12.38
CA ASP A 160 -14.07 4.14 11.43
C ASP A 160 -13.96 2.73 10.78
N MET A 161 -12.77 2.31 10.41
CA MET A 161 -12.53 0.95 9.94
C MET A 161 -12.88 -0.11 11.00
N LYS A 162 -12.47 0.10 12.27
CA LYS A 162 -12.81 -0.80 13.37
C LYS A 162 -14.31 -0.88 13.61
N LYS A 163 -15.03 0.22 13.44
CA LYS A 163 -16.50 0.27 13.55
C LYS A 163 -17.16 -0.51 12.43
N GLU A 164 -16.68 -0.34 11.19
CA GLU A 164 -17.23 -0.95 9.99
C GLU A 164 -16.91 -2.46 9.90
N PHE A 165 -15.70 -2.86 10.30
CA PHE A 165 -15.16 -4.22 10.13
C PHE A 165 -14.83 -4.89 11.47
N LYS A 166 -15.83 -5.06 12.34
CA LYS A 166 -15.63 -5.65 13.67
C LYS A 166 -15.10 -7.08 13.61
N GLY A 167 -14.14 -7.39 14.48
CA GLY A 167 -13.63 -8.76 14.66
C GLY A 167 -12.69 -9.27 13.54
N LYS A 168 -12.27 -8.41 12.63
CA LYS A 168 -11.32 -8.78 11.56
C LYS A 168 -9.88 -8.58 12.01
N TYR A 169 -8.98 -9.44 11.52
CA TYR A 169 -7.54 -9.26 11.69
C TYR A 169 -7.02 -8.14 10.79
N PHE A 170 -5.95 -7.48 11.22
CA PHE A 170 -5.30 -6.44 10.45
C PHE A 170 -3.79 -6.67 10.44
N PHE A 171 -3.22 -6.84 9.23
CA PHE A 171 -1.80 -7.00 9.00
C PHE A 171 -1.24 -5.70 8.43
N LEU A 172 -0.38 -5.05 9.18
CA LEU A 172 0.25 -3.80 8.80
C LEU A 172 1.74 -4.05 8.53
N GLY A 173 2.22 -3.64 7.38
CA GLY A 173 3.62 -3.65 7.00
C GLY A 173 4.06 -2.26 6.58
N GLU A 174 4.91 -1.62 7.41
CA GLU A 174 5.44 -0.28 7.18
C GLU A 174 6.93 -0.22 7.49
N PHE A 175 7.55 0.88 7.13
CA PHE A 175 8.91 1.18 7.56
C PHE A 175 8.93 1.51 9.04
N ASP A 176 9.98 1.06 9.70
CA ASP A 176 10.27 1.50 11.06
C ASP A 176 10.83 2.94 11.05
N CYS A 177 10.47 3.71 12.05
CA CYS A 177 10.96 5.08 12.24
C CYS A 177 12.24 5.01 13.07
N LEU A 178 13.39 4.97 12.40
CA LEU A 178 14.69 4.90 13.08
C LEU A 178 15.06 6.25 13.67
N ASN A 179 15.67 6.23 14.86
CA ASN A 179 16.32 7.39 15.41
C ASN A 179 17.71 7.62 14.75
N ASP A 180 18.30 8.80 14.97
CA ASP A 180 19.57 9.16 14.34
C ASP A 180 20.70 8.15 14.59
N SER A 181 20.75 7.55 15.78
CA SER A 181 21.78 6.59 16.14
C SER A 181 21.62 5.25 15.42
N GLU A 182 20.40 4.81 15.21
CA GLU A 182 20.05 3.62 14.42
C GLU A 182 20.32 3.85 12.95
N TYR A 183 19.92 5.02 12.43
CA TYR A 183 20.18 5.44 11.06
C TYR A 183 21.68 5.44 10.73
N GLN A 184 22.52 5.96 11.62
CA GLN A 184 23.97 6.00 11.43
C GLN A 184 24.62 4.60 11.36
N LYS A 185 23.99 3.59 11.95
CA LYS A 185 24.46 2.19 11.93
C LYS A 185 24.06 1.42 10.67
N MET A 186 23.10 1.94 9.88
CA MET A 186 22.67 1.28 8.66
C MET A 186 23.77 1.29 7.59
N PRO A 187 23.86 0.24 6.74
CA PRO A 187 24.69 0.27 5.54
C PRO A 187 24.35 1.45 4.64
N TYR A 188 25.34 2.04 3.98
CA TYR A 188 25.17 3.26 3.17
C TYR A 188 24.05 3.16 2.11
N PRO A 189 23.90 2.06 1.36
CA PRO A 189 22.80 1.93 0.39
C PRO A 189 21.41 2.03 1.05
N ASP A 190 21.27 1.46 2.25
CA ASP A 190 20.00 1.43 2.98
C ASP A 190 19.66 2.81 3.55
N ARG A 191 20.68 3.59 3.94
CA ARG A 191 20.48 4.98 4.39
C ARG A 191 19.88 5.87 3.31
N ILE A 192 20.33 5.76 2.07
CA ILE A 192 19.78 6.53 0.95
C ILE A 192 18.30 6.19 0.75
N HIS A 193 17.95 4.91 0.80
CA HIS A 193 16.57 4.46 0.72
C HIS A 193 15.71 5.04 1.84
N PHE A 194 16.21 4.96 3.06
CA PHE A 194 15.51 5.45 4.25
C PHE A 194 15.25 6.96 4.20
N LEU A 195 16.27 7.75 3.84
CA LEU A 195 16.13 9.21 3.64
C LEU A 195 15.08 9.54 2.60
N PHE A 196 15.06 8.81 1.50
CA PHE A 196 14.10 9.03 0.43
C PHE A 196 12.65 8.86 0.92
N TYR A 197 12.39 7.91 1.82
CA TYR A 197 11.06 7.69 2.39
C TYR A 197 10.70 8.62 3.55
N GLN A 198 11.67 9.15 4.28
CA GLN A 198 11.40 10.09 5.37
C GLN A 198 11.06 11.51 4.89
N TYR A 199 11.60 11.93 3.74
CA TYR A 199 11.50 13.32 3.27
C TYR A 199 10.66 13.48 1.99
N VAL A 200 10.05 12.44 1.48
CA VAL A 200 9.17 12.45 0.31
C VAL A 200 7.77 12.01 0.68
#